data_f7cccb080c76486248d49446c3ab0a0f
#
_entry.id   f7cccb080c76486248d49446c3ab0a0f
#
_cell.length_a   1.000
_cell.length_b   1.000
_cell.length_c   1.000
_cell.angle_alpha   90.00
_cell.angle_beta   90.00
_cell.angle_gamma   90.00
#
_symmetry.space_group_name_H-M   'P 1'
#
loop_
_entity.id
_entity.type
_entity.pdbx_description
1 polymer ?
#
loop_
_entity_poly.entity_id
_entity_poly.type
_entity_poly.pdbx_seq_one_letter_code
_entity_poly.pdbx_strand_id
1 'polypeptide(L)'
;MLFIDARLRRRDLPDAWAAEDHYRRALTLATELEMRPLMAHCHLGLGKFYRRTGRREQAGEYLTSAATMYREMDMGSWLEQAEAEMREVA
;
A
#
# COMPACT_ATOMS: atom_id res chain seq x y z
N MET A 1 -27.12 -18.16 -5.13
CA MET A 1 -27.32 -16.72 -5.22
C MET A 1 -26.18 -15.93 -4.58
N LEU A 2 -25.88 -16.24 -3.33
CA LEU A 2 -24.79 -15.54 -2.66
C LEU A 2 -23.46 -15.69 -3.36
N PHE A 3 -23.19 -16.84 -3.88
CA PHE A 3 -21.99 -17.09 -4.64
C PHE A 3 -21.89 -16.21 -5.86
N ILE A 4 -22.98 -16.14 -6.60
CA ILE A 4 -23.04 -15.37 -7.82
C ILE A 4 -22.86 -13.91 -7.52
N ASP A 5 -23.52 -13.45 -6.45
CA ASP A 5 -23.43 -12.07 -6.03
C ASP A 5 -22.01 -11.71 -5.63
N ALA A 6 -21.33 -12.60 -4.92
CA ALA A 6 -19.95 -12.37 -4.50
C ALA A 6 -19.03 -12.27 -5.72
N ARG A 7 -19.25 -13.10 -6.73
CA ARG A 7 -18.49 -13.04 -7.95
C ARG A 7 -18.71 -11.76 -8.71
N LEU A 8 -19.97 -11.40 -8.85
CA LEU A 8 -20.33 -10.16 -9.53
C LEU A 8 -19.74 -8.98 -8.80
N ARG A 9 -19.79 -9.01 -7.49
CA ARG A 9 -19.25 -7.95 -6.69
C ARG A 9 -17.75 -7.77 -6.92
N ARG A 10 -17.02 -8.88 -7.06
CA ARG A 10 -15.60 -8.82 -7.35
C ARG A 10 -15.32 -8.21 -8.71
N ARG A 11 -16.16 -8.52 -9.68
CA ARG A 11 -16.03 -7.97 -11.01
C ARG A 11 -16.35 -6.51 -11.06
N ASP A 12 -17.36 -6.12 -10.27
CA ASP A 12 -17.83 -4.75 -10.26
C ASP A 12 -17.01 -3.85 -9.36
N LEU A 13 -16.23 -4.47 -8.45
CA LEU A 13 -15.39 -3.69 -7.58
C LEU A 13 -14.28 -3.03 -8.40
N PRO A 14 -14.00 -1.75 -8.12
CA PRO A 14 -12.86 -1.10 -8.75
C PRO A 14 -11.59 -1.90 -8.50
N ASP A 15 -10.69 -1.90 -9.47
CA ASP A 15 -9.40 -2.56 -9.32
C ASP A 15 -8.69 -2.11 -8.03
N ALA A 16 -8.97 -0.90 -7.59
CA ALA A 16 -8.43 -0.34 -6.37
C ALA A 16 -8.75 -1.19 -5.13
N TRP A 17 -9.96 -1.76 -5.06
CA TRP A 17 -10.35 -2.62 -3.94
C TRP A 17 -9.52 -3.89 -3.88
N ALA A 18 -9.31 -4.49 -5.06
CA ALA A 18 -8.48 -5.69 -5.15
C ALA A 18 -7.05 -5.36 -4.77
N ALA A 19 -6.57 -4.19 -5.17
CA ALA A 19 -5.22 -3.75 -4.85
C ALA A 19 -5.03 -3.58 -3.36
N GLU A 20 -6.00 -2.95 -2.68
CA GLU A 20 -5.91 -2.77 -1.24
C GLU A 20 -5.82 -4.11 -0.51
N ASP A 21 -6.72 -5.02 -0.84
CA ASP A 21 -6.76 -6.33 -0.22
C ASP A 21 -5.44 -7.08 -0.46
N HIS A 22 -4.95 -7.01 -1.66
CA HIS A 22 -3.71 -7.66 -2.04
C HIS A 22 -2.52 -7.14 -1.22
N TYR A 23 -2.40 -5.82 -1.12
CA TYR A 23 -1.31 -5.22 -0.37
C TYR A 23 -1.41 -5.51 1.12
N ARG A 24 -2.63 -5.53 1.67
CA ARG A 24 -2.82 -5.83 3.09
C ARG A 24 -2.42 -7.27 3.41
N ARG A 25 -2.78 -8.20 2.54
CA ARG A 25 -2.41 -9.61 2.72
C ARG A 25 -0.91 -9.79 2.59
N ALA A 26 -0.32 -9.13 1.61
CA ALA A 26 1.12 -9.20 1.40
C ALA A 26 1.86 -8.61 2.60
N LEU A 27 1.35 -7.51 3.14
CA LEU A 27 1.95 -6.88 4.32
C LEU A 27 1.91 -7.79 5.53
N THR A 28 0.76 -8.45 5.74
CA THR A 28 0.61 -9.38 6.86
C THR A 28 1.64 -10.49 6.75
N LEU A 29 1.76 -11.09 5.57
CA LEU A 29 2.70 -12.18 5.35
C LEU A 29 4.14 -11.70 5.51
N ALA A 30 4.47 -10.55 4.91
CA ALA A 30 5.81 -10.00 5.02
C ALA A 30 6.17 -9.71 6.46
N THR A 31 5.21 -9.22 7.24
CA THR A 31 5.43 -8.93 8.66
C THR A 31 5.70 -10.21 9.44
N GLU A 32 4.91 -11.24 9.18
CA GLU A 32 5.10 -12.53 9.85
C GLU A 32 6.45 -13.17 9.53
N LEU A 33 6.91 -12.97 8.30
CA LEU A 33 8.18 -13.53 7.85
C LEU A 33 9.35 -12.56 8.05
N GLU A 34 9.08 -11.41 8.64
CA GLU A 34 10.08 -10.37 8.90
C GLU A 34 10.85 -9.95 7.66
N MET A 35 10.15 -9.86 6.54
CA MET A 35 10.75 -9.42 5.27
C MET A 35 10.59 -7.91 5.14
N ARG A 36 11.52 -7.17 5.72
CA ARG A 36 11.43 -5.71 5.81
C ARG A 36 11.32 -4.99 4.47
N PRO A 37 12.13 -5.31 3.45
CA PRO A 37 11.97 -4.64 2.16
C PRO A 37 10.57 -4.83 1.58
N LEU A 38 10.01 -6.02 1.70
CA LEU A 38 8.68 -6.29 1.20
C LEU A 38 7.63 -5.53 2.01
N MET A 39 7.81 -5.44 3.33
CA MET A 39 6.93 -4.63 4.18
C MET A 39 6.91 -3.18 3.70
N ALA A 40 8.08 -2.62 3.43
CA ALA A 40 8.18 -1.25 2.97
C ALA A 40 7.48 -1.05 1.63
N HIS A 41 7.64 -2.01 0.71
CA HIS A 41 6.97 -1.95 -0.59
C HIS A 41 5.45 -2.02 -0.43
N CYS A 42 4.96 -2.81 0.52
CA CYS A 42 3.53 -2.89 0.78
C CYS A 42 3.00 -1.58 1.35
N HIS A 43 3.75 -0.95 2.25
CA HIS A 43 3.39 0.36 2.77
C HIS A 43 3.35 1.40 1.65
N LEU A 44 4.32 1.36 0.75
CA LEU A 44 4.34 2.28 -0.39
C LEU A 44 3.12 2.05 -1.28
N GLY A 45 2.82 0.79 -1.58
CA GLY A 45 1.66 0.46 -2.41
C GLY A 45 0.35 0.93 -1.80
N LEU A 46 0.18 0.68 -0.49
CA LEU A 46 -1.02 1.14 0.21
C LEU A 46 -1.10 2.66 0.24
N GLY A 47 0.04 3.32 0.44
CA GLY A 47 0.07 4.77 0.43
C GLY A 47 -0.38 5.34 -0.91
N LYS A 48 0.12 4.77 -1.99
CA LYS A 48 -0.29 5.18 -3.34
C LYS A 48 -1.79 4.95 -3.54
N PHE A 49 -2.29 3.81 -3.08
CA PHE A 49 -3.69 3.48 -3.21
C PHE A 49 -4.57 4.50 -2.48
N TYR A 50 -4.23 4.80 -1.23
CA TYR A 50 -5.02 5.75 -0.45
C TYR A 50 -4.93 7.16 -1.02
N ARG A 51 -3.79 7.53 -1.59
CA ARG A 51 -3.67 8.82 -2.26
C ARG A 51 -4.62 8.90 -3.46
N ARG A 52 -4.67 7.86 -4.26
CA ARG A 52 -5.56 7.82 -5.44
C ARG A 52 -7.01 7.86 -5.07
N THR A 53 -7.37 7.29 -3.93
CA THR A 53 -8.76 7.24 -3.49
C THR A 53 -9.14 8.40 -2.59
N GLY A 54 -8.25 9.37 -2.43
CA GLY A 54 -8.55 10.58 -1.68
C GLY A 54 -8.46 10.47 -0.18
N ARG A 55 -7.92 9.38 0.33
CA ARG A 55 -7.75 9.18 1.77
C ARG A 55 -6.38 9.67 2.19
N ARG A 56 -6.24 10.99 2.24
CA ARG A 56 -4.95 11.63 2.45
C ARG A 56 -4.26 11.26 3.76
N GLU A 57 -5.04 11.20 4.83
CA GLU A 57 -4.46 10.91 6.15
C GLU A 57 -3.84 9.52 6.17
N GLN A 58 -4.58 8.53 5.69
CA GLN A 58 -4.08 7.17 5.62
C GLN A 58 -2.90 7.07 4.67
N ALA A 59 -2.97 7.76 3.54
CA ALA A 59 -1.87 7.78 2.60
C ALA A 59 -0.60 8.30 3.26
N GLY A 60 -0.70 9.40 4.01
CA GLY A 60 0.44 9.98 4.69
C GLY A 60 1.06 9.02 5.69
N GLU A 61 0.22 8.30 6.45
CA GLU A 61 0.72 7.34 7.44
C GLU A 61 1.51 6.22 6.79
N TYR A 62 0.96 5.63 5.73
CA TYR A 62 1.63 4.52 5.06
C TYR A 62 2.90 4.97 4.33
N LEU A 63 2.84 6.13 3.71
CA LEU A 63 4.02 6.65 3.00
C LEU A 63 5.13 7.02 3.98
N THR A 64 4.79 7.58 5.12
CA THR A 64 5.77 7.90 6.15
C THR A 64 6.44 6.63 6.67
N SER A 65 5.65 5.58 6.90
CA SER A 65 6.18 4.29 7.32
C SER A 65 7.13 3.72 6.28
N ALA A 66 6.73 3.78 5.00
CA ALA A 66 7.56 3.28 3.92
C ALA A 66 8.89 4.06 3.86
N ALA A 67 8.80 5.38 3.92
CA ALA A 67 10.00 6.22 3.86
C ALA A 67 10.95 5.91 5.00
N THR A 68 10.41 5.76 6.21
CA THR A 68 11.23 5.43 7.38
C THR A 68 11.95 4.11 7.19
N MET A 69 11.24 3.10 6.71
CA MET A 69 11.83 1.78 6.50
C MET A 69 12.89 1.81 5.39
N TYR A 70 12.61 2.50 4.29
CA TYR A 70 13.59 2.62 3.22
C TYR A 70 14.85 3.34 3.69
N ARG A 71 14.67 4.37 4.53
CA ARG A 71 15.82 5.10 5.07
C ARG A 71 16.65 4.19 5.96
N GLU A 72 15.99 3.42 6.82
CA GLU A 72 16.69 2.52 7.73
C GLU A 72 17.44 1.41 6.98
N MET A 73 16.91 1.00 5.83
CA MET A 73 17.52 -0.04 5.01
C MET A 73 18.48 0.50 3.94
N ASP A 74 18.64 1.82 3.92
CA ASP A 74 19.54 2.47 2.96
C ASP A 74 19.12 2.23 1.52
N MET A 75 17.82 2.25 1.26
CA MET A 75 17.27 2.05 -0.07
C MET A 75 16.89 3.40 -0.68
N GLY A 76 17.91 4.16 -1.11
CA GLY A 76 17.75 5.54 -1.52
C GLY A 76 16.76 5.78 -2.66
N SER A 77 16.80 4.95 -3.69
CA SER A 77 15.88 5.12 -4.82
C SER A 77 14.43 4.96 -4.38
N TRP A 78 14.15 3.97 -3.55
CA TRP A 78 12.80 3.75 -3.05
C TRP A 78 12.39 4.83 -2.07
N LEU A 79 13.33 5.32 -1.27
CA LEU A 79 13.05 6.43 -0.37
C LEU A 79 12.62 7.66 -1.17
N GLU A 80 13.30 7.95 -2.27
CA GLU A 80 12.94 9.08 -3.11
C GLU A 80 11.53 8.94 -3.66
N GLN A 81 11.15 7.72 -4.06
CA GLN A 81 9.80 7.47 -4.55
C GLN A 81 8.76 7.70 -3.47
N ALA A 82 9.03 7.22 -2.26
CA ALA A 82 8.09 7.41 -1.15
C ALA A 82 7.94 8.90 -0.84
N GLU A 83 9.03 9.63 -0.82
CA GLU A 83 9.01 11.06 -0.54
C GLU A 83 8.28 11.84 -1.64
N ALA A 84 8.44 11.41 -2.89
CA ALA A 84 7.72 12.04 -4.00
C ALA A 84 6.21 11.86 -3.84
N GLU A 85 5.79 10.66 -3.44
CA GLU A 85 4.38 10.41 -3.19
C GLU A 85 3.86 11.22 -2.01
N MET A 86 4.68 11.39 -0.98
CA MET A 86 4.30 12.20 0.17
C MET A 86 4.04 13.66 -0.23
N ARG A 87 4.84 14.18 -1.15
CA ARG A 87 4.63 15.55 -1.65
C ARG A 87 3.30 15.68 -2.38
N GLU A 88 2.86 14.63 -3.04
CA GLU A 88 1.56 14.65 -3.73
C GLU A 88 0.39 14.67 -2.75
N VAL A 89 0.60 14.15 -1.54
CA VAL A 89 -0.45 14.10 -0.52
C VAL A 89 -0.55 15.42 0.22
N ALA A 90 0.54 16.12 0.38
CA ALA A 90 0.61 17.35 1.17
C ALA A 90 -0.20 18.51 0.62
#